data_944b2bb97aabe9e118757d0bc754b33b
#
_entry.id   944b2bb97aabe9e118757d0bc754b33b
#
_cell.length_a   1.000
_cell.length_b   1.000
_cell.length_c   1.000
_cell.angle_alpha   90.00
_cell.angle_beta   90.00
_cell.angle_gamma   90.00
#
_symmetry.space_group_name_H-M   'P 1'
#
loop_
_entity.id
_entity.type
_entity.pdbx_description
1 polymer ?
#
loop_
_entity_poly.entity_id
_entity_poly.type
_entity_poly.pdbx_seq_one_letter_code
_entity_poly.pdbx_strand_id
1 'polypeptide(L)'
;AREEFFDELPVRGNADAVIVSSFAITPAEIRRLNTTRIPLIGINTASQGFTASVGIDDKAGIRLIVRHLTTLGHRNLLYLYETFDATMGFSSHNRVTGFLEACSELDGVTGQTMDMQAGDDPVDAALTALLARDDAPTALCFHQDSLAIPLFFRLRQCGMAIPTDLSVTGFDNSTFSGEVGLTTVRQKPYDMAVAAARKALDLIEGRTLDQPHEIFPVQLLVRDSTAAPRVRG
;
A
#
# COMPACT_ATOMS: atom_id res chain seq x y z
N ALA A 1 -22.15 5.86 15.13
CA ALA A 1 -22.02 4.65 14.27
C ALA A 1 -20.79 3.81 14.60
N ARG A 2 -19.54 4.35 14.51
CA ARG A 2 -18.30 3.55 14.73
C ARG A 2 -18.15 3.15 16.22
N GLU A 3 -18.25 4.08 17.14
CA GLU A 3 -18.18 3.80 18.58
C GLU A 3 -19.27 2.83 19.00
N GLU A 4 -20.48 3.06 18.56
CA GLU A 4 -21.65 2.20 18.80
C GLU A 4 -21.40 0.77 18.31
N PHE A 5 -20.80 0.59 17.12
CA PHE A 5 -20.42 -0.73 16.60
C PHE A 5 -19.45 -1.45 17.55
N PHE A 6 -18.41 -0.80 18.02
CA PHE A 6 -17.44 -1.40 18.94
C PHE A 6 -17.97 -1.59 20.36
N ASP A 7 -19.00 -0.85 20.76
CA ASP A 7 -19.68 -1.04 22.05
C ASP A 7 -20.71 -2.21 22.00
N GLU A 8 -21.38 -2.38 20.88
CA GLU A 8 -22.43 -3.38 20.74
C GLU A 8 -21.91 -4.77 20.34
N LEU A 9 -20.83 -4.84 19.57
CA LEU A 9 -20.28 -6.12 19.10
C LEU A 9 -19.95 -7.10 20.24
N PRO A 10 -19.34 -6.66 21.36
CA PRO A 10 -19.13 -7.49 22.53
C PRO A 10 -20.39 -7.98 23.24
N VAL A 11 -21.44 -7.16 23.23
CA VAL A 11 -22.64 -7.39 24.04
C VAL A 11 -23.63 -8.35 23.35
N ARG A 12 -23.63 -8.38 22.02
CA ARG A 12 -24.63 -9.15 21.25
C ARG A 12 -24.37 -10.64 21.17
N GLY A 13 -23.14 -11.12 21.43
CA GLY A 13 -22.79 -12.54 21.33
C GLY A 13 -23.05 -13.16 19.94
N ASN A 14 -23.05 -12.32 18.90
CA ASN A 14 -23.47 -12.70 17.55
C ASN A 14 -22.29 -13.07 16.63
N ALA A 15 -21.08 -13.13 17.15
CA ALA A 15 -19.89 -13.47 16.39
C ALA A 15 -18.97 -14.39 17.20
N ASP A 16 -18.47 -15.42 16.54
CA ASP A 16 -17.50 -16.36 17.12
C ASP A 16 -16.04 -15.93 16.85
N ALA A 17 -15.82 -15.05 15.86
CA ALA A 17 -14.56 -14.39 15.56
C ALA A 17 -14.81 -13.07 14.83
N VAL A 18 -13.83 -12.16 14.85
CA VAL A 18 -13.85 -10.89 14.11
C VAL A 18 -12.64 -10.83 13.19
N ILE A 19 -12.88 -10.64 11.89
CA ILE A 19 -11.82 -10.40 10.90
C ILE A 19 -11.86 -8.92 10.50
N VAL A 20 -10.72 -8.23 10.64
CA VAL A 20 -10.56 -6.82 10.29
C VAL A 20 -9.61 -6.72 9.11
N SER A 21 -10.07 -6.12 8.02
CA SER A 21 -9.27 -5.94 6.81
C SER A 21 -9.18 -4.46 6.44
N SER A 22 -7.95 -3.99 6.18
CA SER A 22 -7.68 -2.65 5.63
C SER A 22 -8.36 -1.51 6.39
N PHE A 23 -8.60 -1.71 7.67
CA PHE A 23 -9.30 -0.80 8.55
C PHE A 23 -8.43 -0.54 9.79
N ALA A 24 -8.18 0.73 10.10
CA ALA A 24 -7.46 1.05 11.32
C ALA A 24 -8.36 0.85 12.52
N ILE A 25 -7.92 0.01 13.44
CA ILE A 25 -8.51 -0.13 14.77
C ILE A 25 -7.59 0.56 15.77
N THR A 26 -8.15 1.42 16.58
CA THR A 26 -7.42 2.08 17.65
C THR A 26 -7.04 1.07 18.76
N PRO A 27 -5.97 1.33 19.52
CA PRO A 27 -5.64 0.49 20.67
C PRO A 27 -6.77 0.36 21.71
N ALA A 28 -7.64 1.36 21.80
CA ALA A 28 -8.80 1.33 22.70
C ALA A 28 -9.87 0.35 22.18
N GLU A 29 -10.17 0.37 20.89
CA GLU A 29 -11.10 -0.56 20.24
C GLU A 29 -10.59 -2.00 20.31
N ILE A 30 -9.29 -2.22 20.06
CA ILE A 30 -8.65 -3.54 20.24
C ILE A 30 -8.82 -4.04 21.67
N ARG A 31 -8.54 -3.20 22.68
CA ARG A 31 -8.73 -3.58 24.08
C ARG A 31 -10.18 -3.96 24.38
N ARG A 32 -11.17 -3.21 23.85
CA ARG A 32 -12.59 -3.54 23.99
C ARG A 32 -12.93 -4.89 23.40
N LEU A 33 -12.52 -5.16 22.16
CA LEU A 33 -12.75 -6.45 21.51
C LEU A 33 -12.11 -7.60 22.30
N ASN A 34 -10.91 -7.41 22.83
CA ASN A 34 -10.21 -8.42 23.61
C ASN A 34 -10.89 -8.76 24.95
N THR A 35 -11.79 -7.91 25.49
CA THR A 35 -12.57 -8.23 26.69
C THR A 35 -13.59 -9.33 26.42
N THR A 36 -13.98 -9.54 25.16
CA THR A 36 -15.02 -10.54 24.78
C THR A 36 -14.49 -11.96 24.70
N ARG A 37 -13.17 -12.16 24.69
CA ARG A 37 -12.51 -13.44 24.39
C ARG A 37 -12.80 -13.99 22.99
N ILE A 38 -13.41 -13.21 22.11
CA ILE A 38 -13.62 -13.55 20.71
C ILE A 38 -12.31 -13.36 19.96
N PRO A 39 -11.84 -14.37 19.16
CA PRO A 39 -10.63 -14.21 18.36
C PRO A 39 -10.71 -13.02 17.41
N LEU A 40 -9.68 -12.18 17.45
CA LEU A 40 -9.54 -11.01 16.58
C LEU A 40 -8.44 -11.26 15.56
N ILE A 41 -8.80 -11.29 14.28
CA ILE A 41 -7.86 -11.58 13.18
C ILE A 41 -7.67 -10.32 12.33
N GLY A 42 -6.42 -9.94 12.08
CA GLY A 42 -6.08 -8.79 11.26
C GLY A 42 -5.63 -9.17 9.85
N ILE A 43 -6.05 -8.41 8.84
CA ILE A 43 -5.51 -8.49 7.47
C ILE A 43 -4.91 -7.14 7.12
N ASN A 44 -3.60 -7.09 6.82
CA ASN A 44 -2.84 -5.86 6.56
C ASN A 44 -2.99 -4.80 7.66
N THR A 45 -2.96 -5.26 8.90
CA THR A 45 -3.00 -4.42 10.10
C THR A 45 -1.73 -4.62 10.94
N ALA A 46 -1.48 -3.73 11.90
CA ALA A 46 -0.49 -4.03 12.94
C ALA A 46 -0.87 -5.32 13.67
N SER A 47 0.09 -6.20 13.91
CA SER A 47 -0.16 -7.47 14.62
C SER A 47 -0.45 -7.29 16.12
N GLN A 48 -0.07 -6.14 16.68
CA GLN A 48 -0.19 -5.87 18.11
C GLN A 48 -1.66 -5.85 18.56
N GLY A 49 -1.98 -6.71 19.50
CA GLY A 49 -3.31 -6.82 20.09
C GLY A 49 -4.29 -7.70 19.31
N PHE A 50 -3.92 -8.24 18.15
CA PHE A 50 -4.68 -9.24 17.41
C PHE A 50 -4.31 -10.64 17.87
N THR A 51 -5.30 -11.54 17.93
CA THR A 51 -5.09 -12.96 18.23
C THR A 51 -4.28 -13.62 17.12
N ALA A 52 -4.56 -13.24 15.89
CA ALA A 52 -3.82 -13.66 14.71
C ALA A 52 -3.82 -12.54 13.65
N SER A 53 -2.87 -12.58 12.74
CA SER A 53 -2.84 -11.65 11.61
C SER A 53 -2.22 -12.27 10.37
N VAL A 54 -2.63 -11.77 9.22
CA VAL A 54 -1.99 -12.01 7.93
C VAL A 54 -1.68 -10.67 7.28
N GLY A 55 -0.54 -10.57 6.63
CA GLY A 55 -0.13 -9.31 6.01
C GLY A 55 0.98 -9.49 5.01
N ILE A 56 1.53 -8.39 4.55
CA ILE A 56 2.71 -8.33 3.70
C ILE A 56 3.79 -7.47 4.35
N ASP A 57 5.02 -7.61 3.89
CA ASP A 57 6.07 -6.63 4.17
C ASP A 57 5.99 -5.48 3.16
N ASP A 58 5.29 -4.40 3.55
CA ASP A 58 5.13 -3.19 2.73
C ASP A 58 6.48 -2.55 2.39
N LYS A 59 7.42 -2.50 3.34
CA LYS A 59 8.76 -1.94 3.12
C LYS A 59 9.55 -2.78 2.12
N ALA A 60 9.49 -4.11 2.21
CA ALA A 60 10.12 -4.98 1.23
C ALA A 60 9.53 -4.77 -0.18
N GLY A 61 8.20 -4.63 -0.28
CA GLY A 61 7.54 -4.33 -1.55
C GLY A 61 8.02 -3.03 -2.18
N ILE A 62 8.13 -1.97 -1.40
CA ILE A 62 8.64 -0.67 -1.85
C ILE A 62 10.13 -0.72 -2.23
N ARG A 63 10.95 -1.46 -1.47
CA ARG A 63 12.37 -1.68 -1.83
C ARG A 63 12.53 -2.35 -3.20
N LEU A 64 11.62 -3.25 -3.57
CA LEU A 64 11.63 -3.85 -4.93
C LEU A 64 11.42 -2.80 -6.01
N ILE A 65 10.51 -1.84 -5.81
CA ILE A 65 10.25 -0.72 -6.73
C ILE A 65 11.48 0.18 -6.84
N VAL A 66 11.99 0.67 -5.71
CA VAL A 66 13.15 1.58 -5.68
C VAL A 66 14.37 0.92 -6.33
N ARG A 67 14.65 -0.33 -5.99
CA ARG A 67 15.76 -1.09 -6.59
C ARG A 67 15.59 -1.28 -8.10
N HIS A 68 14.40 -1.58 -8.58
CA HIS A 68 14.11 -1.71 -10.00
C HIS A 68 14.40 -0.40 -10.74
N LEU A 69 13.85 0.73 -10.26
CA LEU A 69 14.02 2.03 -10.88
C LEU A 69 15.49 2.49 -10.85
N THR A 70 16.19 2.29 -9.76
CA THR A 70 17.60 2.67 -9.64
C THR A 70 18.53 1.80 -10.49
N THR A 71 18.16 0.52 -10.71
CA THR A 71 18.85 -0.38 -11.66
C THR A 71 18.66 0.09 -13.10
N LEU A 72 17.52 0.69 -13.44
CA LEU A 72 17.28 1.33 -14.74
C LEU A 72 18.05 2.66 -14.91
N GLY A 73 18.62 3.20 -13.84
CA GLY A 73 19.39 4.45 -13.86
C GLY A 73 18.65 5.67 -13.31
N HIS A 74 17.43 5.52 -12.82
CA HIS A 74 16.72 6.62 -12.16
C HIS A 74 17.42 7.05 -10.88
N ARG A 75 17.49 8.38 -10.64
CA ARG A 75 18.10 8.97 -9.45
C ARG A 75 17.21 10.00 -8.76
N ASN A 76 16.21 10.54 -9.45
CA ASN A 76 15.21 11.44 -8.89
C ASN A 76 13.84 10.78 -8.94
N LEU A 77 13.38 10.32 -7.78
CA LEU A 77 12.16 9.55 -7.60
C LEU A 77 11.14 10.35 -6.79
N LEU A 78 9.88 10.35 -7.21
CA LEU A 78 8.77 10.97 -6.47
C LEU A 78 7.75 9.90 -6.09
N TYR A 79 7.42 9.84 -4.80
CA TYR A 79 6.39 8.95 -4.28
C TYR A 79 5.10 9.71 -4.01
N LEU A 80 4.01 9.24 -4.64
CA LEU A 80 2.69 9.84 -4.55
C LEU A 80 1.77 8.98 -3.69
N TYR A 81 1.10 9.61 -2.74
CA TYR A 81 0.19 8.95 -1.81
C TYR A 81 -0.96 9.88 -1.46
N GLU A 82 -2.01 9.34 -0.89
CA GLU A 82 -3.06 10.10 -0.23
C GLU A 82 -2.87 9.99 1.28
N THR A 83 -2.91 11.11 1.99
CA THR A 83 -2.97 11.09 3.44
C THR A 83 -4.34 10.56 3.85
N PHE A 84 -4.40 9.31 4.26
CA PHE A 84 -5.53 8.81 5.01
C PHE A 84 -5.40 9.32 6.46
N ASP A 85 -6.55 9.63 7.08
CA ASP A 85 -6.60 9.96 8.51
C ASP A 85 -5.59 9.09 9.27
N ALA A 86 -4.78 9.70 10.16
CA ALA A 86 -3.70 9.03 10.90
C ALA A 86 -4.16 7.75 11.65
N THR A 87 -5.48 7.58 11.78
CA THR A 87 -6.10 6.36 12.29
C THR A 87 -6.22 5.24 11.24
N MET A 88 -5.99 5.52 9.95
CA MET A 88 -6.33 4.64 8.84
C MET A 88 -5.16 3.89 8.19
N GLY A 89 -3.91 4.09 8.60
CA GLY A 89 -2.89 3.68 7.67
C GLY A 89 -1.61 3.07 8.19
N PHE A 90 -1.64 1.88 8.80
CA PHE A 90 -0.41 1.13 9.08
C PHE A 90 0.40 0.85 7.79
N SER A 91 -0.25 0.33 6.73
CA SER A 91 0.39 0.08 5.43
C SER A 91 0.84 1.38 4.76
N SER A 92 0.03 2.45 4.83
CA SER A 92 0.38 3.74 4.25
C SER A 92 1.64 4.32 4.86
N HIS A 93 1.76 4.32 6.18
CA HIS A 93 2.95 4.77 6.88
C HIS A 93 4.19 3.94 6.50
N ASN A 94 4.06 2.62 6.47
CA ASN A 94 5.17 1.72 6.14
C ASN A 94 5.66 1.87 4.71
N ARG A 95 4.77 2.10 3.74
CA ARG A 95 5.17 2.31 2.35
C ARG A 95 5.91 3.64 2.17
N VAL A 96 5.40 4.74 2.73
CA VAL A 96 6.06 6.06 2.66
C VAL A 96 7.43 6.01 3.33
N THR A 97 7.50 5.52 4.57
CA THR A 97 8.78 5.40 5.29
C THR A 97 9.74 4.44 4.60
N GLY A 98 9.25 3.31 4.10
CA GLY A 98 10.04 2.34 3.33
C GLY A 98 10.61 2.92 2.05
N PHE A 99 9.88 3.83 1.38
CA PHE A 99 10.38 4.53 0.21
C PHE A 99 11.54 5.48 0.55
N LEU A 100 11.36 6.31 1.56
CA LEU A 100 12.38 7.26 1.98
C LEU A 100 13.65 6.54 2.49
N GLU A 101 13.47 5.49 3.29
CA GLU A 101 14.57 4.63 3.76
C GLU A 101 15.33 4.01 2.56
N ALA A 102 14.60 3.38 1.63
CA ALA A 102 15.21 2.71 0.48
C ALA A 102 15.98 3.69 -0.44
N CYS A 103 15.49 4.92 -0.59
CA CYS A 103 16.22 5.95 -1.33
C CYS A 103 17.46 6.43 -0.58
N SER A 104 17.37 6.62 0.74
CA SER A 104 18.49 7.09 1.56
C SER A 104 19.64 6.09 1.69
N GLU A 105 19.37 4.79 1.49
CA GLU A 105 20.38 3.73 1.47
C GLU A 105 21.23 3.69 0.19
N LEU A 106 20.88 4.50 -0.83
CA LEU A 106 21.50 4.46 -2.15
C LEU A 106 22.17 5.80 -2.50
N ASP A 107 23.46 5.75 -2.81
CA ASP A 107 24.22 6.94 -3.18
C ASP A 107 23.68 7.62 -4.45
N GLY A 108 23.51 8.93 -4.37
CA GLY A 108 23.06 9.75 -5.48
C GLY A 108 21.58 9.58 -5.85
N VAL A 109 20.79 8.92 -5.03
CA VAL A 109 19.33 8.79 -5.20
C VAL A 109 18.61 9.81 -4.33
N THR A 110 17.74 10.60 -4.95
CA THR A 110 16.84 11.54 -4.27
C THR A 110 15.43 10.98 -4.29
N GLY A 111 14.88 10.74 -3.12
CA GLY A 111 13.46 10.33 -2.93
C GLY A 111 12.68 11.47 -2.31
N GLN A 112 11.61 11.90 -2.96
CA GLN A 112 10.68 12.90 -2.47
C GLN A 112 9.28 12.33 -2.37
N THR A 113 8.42 12.94 -1.56
CA THR A 113 7.02 12.51 -1.40
C THR A 113 6.07 13.63 -1.75
N MET A 114 4.89 13.27 -2.27
CA MET A 114 3.81 14.21 -2.57
C MET A 114 2.48 13.62 -2.10
N ASP A 115 1.75 14.39 -1.30
CA ASP A 115 0.39 14.09 -0.94
C ASP A 115 -0.55 14.56 -2.05
N MET A 116 -1.42 13.65 -2.52
CA MET A 116 -2.35 13.92 -3.62
C MET A 116 -3.69 14.52 -3.13
N GLN A 117 -3.92 14.69 -1.83
CA GLN A 117 -5.21 15.15 -1.28
C GLN A 117 -5.50 16.65 -1.48
N ALA A 118 -4.81 17.35 -2.35
CA ALA A 118 -5.03 18.77 -2.57
C ALA A 118 -6.16 19.05 -3.58
N GLY A 119 -7.33 19.53 -3.11
CA GLY A 119 -8.42 20.04 -3.96
C GLY A 119 -9.54 19.05 -4.28
N ASP A 120 -10.47 19.49 -5.16
CA ASP A 120 -11.66 18.72 -5.54
C ASP A 120 -11.34 17.55 -6.49
N ASP A 121 -10.23 17.64 -7.24
CA ASP A 121 -9.69 16.57 -8.07
C ASP A 121 -8.22 16.31 -7.73
N PRO A 122 -7.93 15.30 -6.89
CA PRO A 122 -6.57 14.97 -6.47
C PRO A 122 -5.62 14.64 -7.63
N VAL A 123 -6.13 14.08 -8.71
CA VAL A 123 -5.33 13.70 -9.89
C VAL A 123 -4.89 14.95 -10.66
N ASP A 124 -5.79 15.88 -10.91
CA ASP A 124 -5.47 17.13 -11.61
C ASP A 124 -4.58 18.06 -10.76
N ALA A 125 -4.79 18.08 -9.44
CA ALA A 125 -3.93 18.79 -8.52
C ALA A 125 -2.50 18.24 -8.52
N ALA A 126 -2.35 16.91 -8.44
CA ALA A 126 -1.05 16.25 -8.50
C ALA A 126 -0.36 16.47 -9.86
N LEU A 127 -1.11 16.40 -10.97
CA LEU A 127 -0.58 16.70 -12.31
C LEU A 127 -0.05 18.13 -12.39
N THR A 128 -0.84 19.10 -11.95
CA THR A 128 -0.44 20.52 -11.94
C THR A 128 0.82 20.74 -11.11
N ALA A 129 0.87 20.19 -9.90
CA ALA A 129 2.02 20.28 -9.02
C ALA A 129 3.27 19.59 -9.63
N LEU A 130 3.09 18.46 -10.31
CA LEU A 130 4.17 17.73 -10.96
C LEU A 130 4.76 18.55 -12.13
N LEU A 131 3.91 19.14 -12.97
CA LEU A 131 4.34 19.93 -14.13
C LEU A 131 4.98 21.27 -13.76
N ALA A 132 4.67 21.81 -12.59
CA ALA A 132 5.25 23.07 -12.07
C ALA A 132 6.62 22.90 -11.41
N ARG A 133 7.16 21.67 -11.32
CA ARG A 133 8.42 21.41 -10.61
C ARG A 133 9.63 21.74 -11.46
N ASP A 134 10.57 22.46 -10.89
CA ASP A 134 11.89 22.71 -11.50
C ASP A 134 12.78 21.45 -11.40
N ASP A 135 12.62 20.66 -10.34
CA ASP A 135 13.35 19.40 -10.06
C ASP A 135 12.58 18.18 -10.56
N ALA A 136 12.15 18.19 -11.82
CA ALA A 136 11.27 17.17 -12.36
C ALA A 136 11.78 15.74 -12.10
N PRO A 137 10.97 14.86 -11.45
CA PRO A 137 11.34 13.47 -11.23
C PRO A 137 11.44 12.73 -12.56
N THR A 138 12.23 11.68 -12.60
CA THR A 138 12.32 10.78 -13.77
C THR A 138 11.46 9.54 -13.60
N ALA A 139 11.00 9.26 -12.38
CA ALA A 139 10.07 8.18 -12.10
C ALA A 139 9.10 8.54 -10.98
N LEU A 140 7.86 8.11 -11.13
CA LEU A 140 6.79 8.20 -10.14
C LEU A 140 6.51 6.83 -9.53
N CYS A 141 6.48 6.80 -8.21
CA CYS A 141 6.09 5.63 -7.44
C CYS A 141 4.76 5.93 -6.76
N PHE A 142 3.77 5.11 -6.98
CA PHE A 142 2.45 5.32 -6.37
C PHE A 142 2.21 4.38 -5.21
N HIS A 143 1.49 4.89 -4.22
CA HIS A 143 1.07 4.13 -3.04
C HIS A 143 0.23 2.91 -3.42
N GLN A 144 -0.61 3.05 -4.45
CA GLN A 144 -1.48 2.00 -4.97
C GLN A 144 -1.83 2.24 -6.44
N ASP A 145 -2.21 1.18 -7.16
CA ASP A 145 -2.56 1.24 -8.58
C ASP A 145 -3.77 2.14 -8.85
N SER A 146 -4.72 2.23 -7.91
CA SER A 146 -5.90 3.08 -8.05
C SER A 146 -5.57 4.58 -8.10
N LEU A 147 -4.43 5.00 -7.56
CA LEU A 147 -3.89 6.35 -7.72
C LEU A 147 -3.04 6.48 -8.99
N ALA A 148 -2.26 5.43 -9.30
CA ALA A 148 -1.35 5.43 -10.44
C ALA A 148 -2.10 5.51 -11.78
N ILE A 149 -3.14 4.69 -11.96
CA ILE A 149 -3.83 4.53 -13.25
C ILE A 149 -4.50 5.82 -13.73
N PRO A 150 -5.28 6.56 -12.92
CA PRO A 150 -5.83 7.83 -13.34
C PRO A 150 -4.78 8.85 -13.77
N LEU A 151 -3.72 9.04 -12.97
CA LEU A 151 -2.66 10.00 -13.30
C LEU A 151 -1.85 9.54 -14.53
N PHE A 152 -1.63 8.25 -14.70
CA PHE A 152 -1.00 7.68 -15.90
C PHE A 152 -1.73 8.11 -17.18
N PHE A 153 -3.07 8.03 -17.20
CA PHE A 153 -3.86 8.48 -18.34
C PHE A 153 -3.82 10.00 -18.53
N ARG A 154 -3.86 10.79 -17.45
CA ARG A 154 -3.77 12.24 -17.50
C ARG A 154 -2.42 12.71 -18.06
N LEU A 155 -1.32 12.12 -17.60
CA LEU A 155 0.02 12.40 -18.13
C LEU A 155 0.10 12.15 -19.63
N ARG A 156 -0.43 11.02 -20.11
CA ARG A 156 -0.49 10.72 -21.54
C ARG A 156 -1.35 11.71 -22.33
N GLN A 157 -2.48 12.15 -21.79
CA GLN A 157 -3.33 13.18 -22.41
C GLN A 157 -2.59 14.53 -22.52
N CYS A 158 -1.70 14.85 -21.59
CA CYS A 158 -0.82 16.02 -21.65
C CYS A 158 0.40 15.83 -22.57
N GLY A 159 0.46 14.75 -23.35
CA GLY A 159 1.54 14.49 -24.30
C GLY A 159 2.80 13.87 -23.71
N MET A 160 2.82 13.47 -22.43
CA MET A 160 3.96 12.77 -21.83
C MET A 160 3.97 11.30 -22.28
N ALA A 161 5.09 10.88 -22.82
CA ALA A 161 5.31 9.50 -23.22
C ALA A 161 5.78 8.65 -22.01
N ILE A 162 4.95 7.71 -21.56
CA ILE A 162 5.30 6.72 -20.56
C ILE A 162 5.64 5.42 -21.29
N PRO A 163 6.82 4.83 -21.05
CA PRO A 163 7.82 5.15 -20.03
C PRO A 163 8.93 6.13 -20.46
N THR A 164 8.93 6.63 -21.70
CA THR A 164 10.09 7.33 -22.29
C THR A 164 10.44 8.65 -21.60
N ASP A 165 9.44 9.48 -21.28
CA ASP A 165 9.65 10.76 -20.61
C ASP A 165 9.61 10.60 -19.08
N LEU A 166 8.83 9.64 -18.61
CA LEU A 166 8.58 9.40 -17.18
C LEU A 166 8.22 7.93 -16.93
N SER A 167 8.95 7.27 -16.05
CA SER A 167 8.59 5.93 -15.56
C SER A 167 7.51 6.02 -14.50
N VAL A 168 6.58 5.04 -14.49
CA VAL A 168 5.48 4.98 -13.53
C VAL A 168 5.39 3.59 -12.91
N THR A 169 5.28 3.51 -11.58
CA THR A 169 5.06 2.26 -10.86
C THR A 169 3.88 2.38 -9.92
N GLY A 170 3.18 1.27 -9.70
CA GLY A 170 2.10 1.16 -8.73
C GLY A 170 2.37 0.13 -7.64
N PHE A 171 1.35 -0.19 -6.88
CA PHE A 171 1.32 -1.24 -5.87
C PHE A 171 -0.07 -1.88 -5.85
N ASP A 172 -0.19 -3.17 -5.58
CA ASP A 172 -1.35 -4.06 -5.42
C ASP A 172 -1.55 -5.06 -6.55
N ASN A 173 -1.15 -4.75 -7.78
CA ASN A 173 -1.51 -5.49 -9.00
C ASN A 173 -3.05 -5.57 -9.16
N SER A 174 -3.69 -4.41 -9.16
CA SER A 174 -5.13 -4.28 -9.38
C SER A 174 -5.57 -4.81 -10.76
N THR A 175 -6.86 -5.04 -10.93
CA THR A 175 -7.43 -5.66 -12.15
C THR A 175 -6.97 -4.98 -13.44
N PHE A 176 -6.89 -3.65 -13.47
CA PHE A 176 -6.53 -2.89 -14.68
C PHE A 176 -5.03 -2.67 -14.86
N SER A 177 -4.21 -2.93 -13.86
CA SER A 177 -2.76 -2.67 -13.95
C SER A 177 -2.07 -3.48 -15.05
N GLY A 178 -2.55 -4.70 -15.32
CA GLY A 178 -2.06 -5.53 -16.42
C GLY A 178 -2.43 -4.97 -17.79
N GLU A 179 -3.66 -4.48 -17.94
CA GLU A 179 -4.18 -3.96 -19.21
C GLU A 179 -3.50 -2.65 -19.65
N VAL A 180 -3.12 -1.82 -18.68
CA VAL A 180 -2.40 -0.57 -18.96
C VAL A 180 -0.88 -0.74 -18.99
N GLY A 181 -0.37 -1.95 -18.78
CA GLY A 181 1.05 -2.23 -18.75
C GLY A 181 1.78 -1.63 -17.54
N LEU A 182 1.10 -1.45 -16.39
CA LEU A 182 1.68 -0.83 -15.20
C LEU A 182 2.61 -1.80 -14.46
N THR A 183 3.86 -1.41 -14.28
CA THR A 183 4.81 -2.05 -13.36
C THR A 183 4.33 -1.86 -11.93
N THR A 184 4.08 -2.94 -11.19
CA THR A 184 3.46 -2.88 -9.87
C THR A 184 3.91 -4.02 -8.96
N VAL A 185 3.74 -3.86 -7.65
CA VAL A 185 3.97 -4.92 -6.68
C VAL A 185 2.70 -5.73 -6.49
N ARG A 186 2.78 -7.04 -6.71
CA ARG A 186 1.67 -7.97 -6.51
C ARG A 186 1.60 -8.42 -5.07
N GLN A 187 0.43 -8.25 -4.48
CA GLN A 187 -0.01 -8.92 -3.26
C GLN A 187 -0.81 -10.18 -3.61
N LYS A 188 -1.17 -10.95 -2.59
CA LYS A 188 -2.03 -12.15 -2.71
C LYS A 188 -3.28 -12.02 -1.82
N PRO A 189 -4.17 -11.05 -2.08
CA PRO A 189 -5.30 -10.76 -1.19
C PRO A 189 -6.24 -11.96 -1.00
N TYR A 190 -6.44 -12.76 -2.03
CA TYR A 190 -7.24 -13.98 -1.93
C TYR A 190 -6.62 -15.00 -0.96
N ASP A 191 -5.32 -15.31 -1.13
CA ASP A 191 -4.62 -16.26 -0.27
C ASP A 191 -4.61 -15.77 1.20
N MET A 192 -4.40 -14.47 1.39
CA MET A 192 -4.43 -13.83 2.71
C MET A 192 -5.82 -13.93 3.35
N ALA A 193 -6.88 -13.67 2.60
CA ALA A 193 -8.26 -13.79 3.10
C ALA A 193 -8.59 -15.24 3.50
N VAL A 194 -8.16 -16.21 2.68
CA VAL A 194 -8.33 -17.65 3.00
C VAL A 194 -7.54 -18.02 4.26
N ALA A 195 -6.30 -17.55 4.39
CA ALA A 195 -5.49 -17.82 5.59
C ALA A 195 -6.12 -17.19 6.85
N ALA A 196 -6.61 -15.96 6.76
CA ALA A 196 -7.31 -15.30 7.87
C ALA A 196 -8.56 -16.05 8.30
N ALA A 197 -9.38 -16.51 7.33
CA ALA A 197 -10.58 -17.28 7.61
C ALA A 197 -10.26 -18.64 8.26
N ARG A 198 -9.21 -19.34 7.79
CA ARG A 198 -8.74 -20.59 8.40
C ARG A 198 -8.28 -20.38 9.84
N LYS A 199 -7.48 -19.35 10.11
CA LYS A 199 -7.04 -18.99 11.46
C LYS A 199 -8.25 -18.70 12.37
N ALA A 200 -9.27 -18.00 11.86
CA ALA A 200 -10.51 -17.76 12.60
C ALA A 200 -11.22 -19.07 12.98
N LEU A 201 -11.41 -19.98 12.01
CA LEU A 201 -12.05 -21.27 12.24
C LEU A 201 -11.26 -22.14 13.24
N ASP A 202 -9.94 -22.20 13.10
CA ASP A 202 -9.11 -22.95 14.02
C ASP A 202 -9.23 -22.44 15.46
N LEU A 203 -9.26 -21.13 15.65
CA LEU A 203 -9.44 -20.52 16.97
C LEU A 203 -10.84 -20.73 17.56
N ILE A 204 -11.90 -20.68 16.72
CA ILE A 204 -13.28 -20.99 17.14
C ILE A 204 -13.39 -22.45 17.64
N GLU A 205 -12.71 -23.37 16.94
CA GLU A 205 -12.68 -24.78 17.32
C GLU A 205 -11.71 -25.11 18.46
N GLY A 206 -11.07 -24.10 19.06
CA GLY A 206 -10.15 -24.26 20.18
C GLY A 206 -8.78 -24.81 19.79
N ARG A 207 -8.43 -24.81 18.51
CA ARG A 207 -7.10 -25.22 18.04
C ARG A 207 -6.07 -24.11 18.27
N THR A 208 -4.85 -24.51 18.57
CA THR A 208 -3.71 -23.58 18.64
C THR A 208 -3.13 -23.34 17.25
N LEU A 209 -2.70 -22.11 16.99
CA LEU A 209 -2.05 -21.76 15.74
C LEU A 209 -0.52 -21.85 15.87
N ASP A 210 0.14 -22.60 14.98
CA ASP A 210 1.61 -22.67 14.92
C ASP A 210 2.21 -21.32 14.51
N GLN A 211 1.55 -20.60 13.59
CA GLN A 211 1.93 -19.27 13.11
C GLN A 211 0.75 -18.32 13.22
N PRO A 212 0.55 -17.68 14.39
CA PRO A 212 -0.54 -16.72 14.56
C PRO A 212 -0.39 -15.50 13.64
N HIS A 213 0.85 -15.04 13.42
CA HIS A 213 1.15 -13.89 12.56
C HIS A 213 1.94 -14.35 11.34
N GLU A 214 1.36 -14.14 10.15
CA GLU A 214 1.89 -14.64 8.89
C GLU A 214 2.10 -13.50 7.89
N ILE A 215 3.29 -13.46 7.28
CA ILE A 215 3.66 -12.48 6.26
C ILE A 215 3.74 -13.16 4.90
N PHE A 216 2.88 -12.74 3.99
CA PHE A 216 2.85 -13.23 2.62
C PHE A 216 3.93 -12.53 1.78
N PRO A 217 4.59 -13.29 0.88
CA PRO A 217 5.58 -12.70 -0.02
C PRO A 217 4.91 -11.77 -1.04
N VAL A 218 5.61 -10.69 -1.37
CA VAL A 218 5.26 -9.77 -2.45
C VAL A 218 6.20 -9.98 -3.64
N GLN A 219 5.76 -9.60 -4.83
CA GLN A 219 6.52 -9.75 -6.06
C GLN A 219 6.37 -8.51 -6.94
N LEU A 220 7.47 -7.94 -7.43
CA LEU A 220 7.43 -6.93 -8.47
C LEU A 220 7.09 -7.57 -9.82
N LEU A 221 6.07 -7.05 -10.47
CA LEU A 221 5.69 -7.39 -11.84
C LEU A 221 6.14 -6.24 -12.75
N VAL A 222 7.22 -6.47 -13.45
CA VAL A 222 7.75 -5.49 -14.42
C VAL A 222 6.94 -5.57 -15.71
N ARG A 223 6.47 -4.41 -16.18
CA ARG A 223 5.69 -4.24 -17.42
C ARG A 223 6.21 -3.04 -18.22
N ASP A 224 5.37 -2.45 -19.05
CA ASP A 224 5.74 -1.46 -20.06
C ASP A 224 5.84 -0.02 -19.53
N SER A 225 5.50 0.24 -18.26
CA SER A 225 5.45 1.59 -17.68
C SER A 225 6.79 2.09 -17.13
N THR A 226 7.87 1.32 -17.24
CA THR A 226 9.19 1.70 -16.75
C THR A 226 10.28 1.43 -17.79
N ALA A 227 11.20 2.38 -17.96
CA ALA A 227 12.38 2.27 -18.83
C ALA A 227 13.53 3.08 -18.24
N ALA A 228 14.73 3.03 -18.85
CA ALA A 228 15.82 3.90 -18.47
C ALA A 228 15.44 5.39 -18.63
N PRO A 229 15.85 6.27 -17.71
CA PRO A 229 15.53 7.70 -17.80
C PRO A 229 16.14 8.31 -19.07
N ARG A 230 15.39 9.22 -19.68
CA ARG A 230 15.89 9.99 -20.81
C ARG A 230 17.05 10.89 -20.33
N VAL A 231 18.18 10.79 -21.02
CA VAL A 231 19.29 11.72 -20.78
C VAL A 231 18.83 13.10 -21.27
N ARG A 232 18.66 14.04 -20.34
CA ARG A 232 18.43 15.45 -20.70
C ARG A 232 19.79 16.02 -21.06
N GLY A 233 19.98 16.29 -22.33
CA GLY A 233 21.18 16.99 -22.83
C GLY A 233 21.17 18.45 -22.43
#